data_d6947702dac132505c4b623ee965c980
#
_entry.id   d6947702dac132505c4b623ee965c980
#
_cell.length_a   1.000
_cell.length_b   1.000
_cell.length_c   1.000
_cell.angle_alpha   90.00
_cell.angle_beta   90.00
_cell.angle_gamma   90.00
#
_symmetry.space_group_name_H-M   'P 1'
#
loop_
_entity.id
_entity.type
_entity.pdbx_description
1 polymer ?
#
loop_
_entity_poly.entity_id
_entity_poly.type
_entity_poly.pdbx_seq_one_letter_code
_entity_poly.pdbx_strand_id
1 'polypeptide(L)'
;DIFSVCGTKPDINTHANSRYAVLVGTYRSPLIQRLLSSGKLNKKELEGKREKYLLQTVSSPCDGVEKALVIAGSDKRGAIYGIYELSGQIGVSPWYWWADVPVHKHKHIYIKPGIYTDGEPKVEYRGIFINDEWPCMGNWAKEKFGDFNSTFYKHVFELVLRLKGNFMWPAMWGSAFYDDDPQNGVLAHTMGVVMGTSHHEPMA
;
A
#
# COMPACT_ATOMS: atom_id res chain seq x y z
N ASP A 1 6.71 9.07 -0.37
CA ASP A 1 5.67 10.06 -0.08
C ASP A 1 6.14 11.10 0.95
N ILE A 2 6.71 10.73 2.10
CA ILE A 2 7.22 11.70 3.09
C ILE A 2 8.22 12.67 2.46
N PHE A 3 9.19 12.17 1.69
CA PHE A 3 10.14 13.01 0.95
C PHE A 3 9.42 13.97 -0.02
N SER A 4 8.41 13.47 -0.72
CA SER A 4 7.63 14.30 -1.65
C SER A 4 6.90 15.43 -0.94
N VAL A 5 6.50 15.24 0.32
CA VAL A 5 5.79 16.24 1.13
C VAL A 5 6.74 17.25 1.78
N CYS A 6 7.78 16.79 2.49
CA CYS A 6 8.60 17.67 3.32
C CYS A 6 10.07 17.81 2.89
N GLY A 7 10.47 17.14 1.81
CA GLY A 7 11.86 17.20 1.31
C GLY A 7 12.88 16.40 2.13
N THR A 8 12.45 15.74 3.21
CA THR A 8 13.32 14.92 4.06
C THR A 8 13.01 13.44 3.84
N LYS A 9 14.00 12.67 3.43
CA LYS A 9 13.88 11.23 3.25
C LYS A 9 14.06 10.55 4.62
N PRO A 10 13.06 9.80 5.12
CA PRO A 10 13.23 9.04 6.35
C PRO A 10 14.18 7.86 6.12
N ASP A 11 14.96 7.54 7.16
CA ASP A 11 15.71 6.29 7.16
C ASP A 11 14.77 5.11 7.38
N ILE A 12 14.96 4.05 6.59
CA ILE A 12 14.20 2.81 6.71
C ILE A 12 15.11 1.74 7.30
N ASN A 13 14.80 1.32 8.52
CA ASN A 13 15.60 0.37 9.28
C ASN A 13 14.73 -0.73 9.88
N THR A 14 15.35 -1.87 10.19
CA THR A 14 14.71 -2.95 10.94
C THR A 14 14.76 -2.74 12.45
N HIS A 15 15.55 -1.76 12.91
CA HIS A 15 15.69 -1.37 14.30
C HIS A 15 15.36 0.09 14.47
N ALA A 16 14.56 0.40 15.48
CA ALA A 16 14.26 1.78 15.84
C ALA A 16 15.45 2.37 16.64
N ASN A 17 16.04 3.44 16.12
CA ASN A 17 17.19 4.13 16.70
C ASN A 17 16.98 5.64 16.81
N SER A 18 15.74 6.09 16.80
CA SER A 18 15.38 7.50 16.80
C SER A 18 14.34 7.80 17.87
N ARG A 19 14.45 8.97 18.50
CA ARG A 19 13.50 9.46 19.52
C ARG A 19 12.04 9.39 19.05
N TYR A 20 11.80 9.67 17.77
CA TYR A 20 10.49 9.60 17.13
C TYR A 20 10.57 8.67 15.92
N ALA A 21 9.58 7.79 15.76
CA ALA A 21 9.58 6.79 14.70
C ALA A 21 8.17 6.55 14.11
N VAL A 22 8.14 6.06 12.89
CA VAL A 22 6.98 5.38 12.31
C VAL A 22 7.30 3.89 12.33
N LEU A 23 6.54 3.12 13.08
CA LEU A 23 6.72 1.66 13.21
C LEU A 23 5.66 0.95 12.40
N VAL A 24 6.07 0.12 11.45
CA VAL A 24 5.14 -0.59 10.56
C VAL A 24 5.27 -2.10 10.73
N GLY A 25 4.15 -2.79 10.80
CA GLY A 25 4.15 -4.25 10.87
C GLY A 25 2.78 -4.87 10.71
N THR A 26 2.78 -6.17 10.46
CA THR A 26 1.55 -6.97 10.48
C THR A 26 1.28 -7.53 11.87
N TYR A 27 0.06 -7.99 12.12
CA TYR A 27 -0.32 -8.67 13.36
C TYR A 27 0.69 -9.76 13.77
N ARG A 28 1.24 -10.50 12.81
CA ARG A 28 2.19 -11.60 13.07
C ARG A 28 3.63 -11.16 13.29
N SER A 29 3.96 -9.89 13.03
CA SER A 29 5.36 -9.43 13.18
C SER A 29 5.76 -9.33 14.66
N PRO A 30 7.02 -9.67 15.01
CA PRO A 30 7.48 -9.62 16.40
C PRO A 30 7.30 -8.26 17.07
N LEU A 31 7.47 -7.17 16.31
CA LEU A 31 7.28 -5.81 16.78
C LEU A 31 5.83 -5.59 17.26
N ILE A 32 4.85 -5.91 16.41
CA ILE A 32 3.44 -5.73 16.73
C ILE A 32 3.00 -6.67 17.86
N GLN A 33 3.47 -7.93 17.87
CA GLN A 33 3.18 -8.86 18.95
C GLN A 33 3.66 -8.37 20.32
N ARG A 34 4.84 -7.73 20.40
CA ARG A 34 5.33 -7.10 21.64
C ARG A 34 4.42 -5.97 22.10
N LEU A 35 3.95 -5.12 21.19
CA LEU A 35 3.05 -4.02 21.51
C LEU A 35 1.67 -4.51 21.98
N LEU A 36 1.17 -5.58 21.39
CA LEU A 36 -0.08 -6.25 21.79
C LEU A 36 0.06 -6.88 23.18
N SER A 37 1.16 -7.62 23.42
CA SER A 37 1.40 -8.30 24.71
C SER A 37 1.61 -7.32 25.86
N SER A 38 2.18 -6.15 25.58
CA SER A 38 2.35 -5.07 26.58
C SER A 38 1.12 -4.19 26.76
N GLY A 39 0.00 -4.50 26.09
CA GLY A 39 -1.23 -3.71 26.17
C GLY A 39 -1.18 -2.34 25.51
N LYS A 40 -0.11 -2.03 24.75
CA LYS A 40 0.04 -0.75 24.04
C LYS A 40 -0.80 -0.67 22.77
N LEU A 41 -1.21 -1.83 22.22
CA LEU A 41 -2.19 -1.95 21.13
C LEU A 41 -3.32 -2.87 21.56
N ASN A 42 -4.52 -2.60 21.05
CA ASN A 42 -5.68 -3.46 21.31
C ASN A 42 -5.71 -4.64 20.33
N LYS A 43 -5.54 -5.85 20.86
CA LYS A 43 -5.53 -7.09 20.08
C LYS A 43 -6.81 -7.31 19.26
N LYS A 44 -7.98 -6.94 19.82
CA LYS A 44 -9.29 -7.10 19.18
C LYS A 44 -9.44 -6.31 17.89
N GLU A 45 -8.60 -5.28 17.70
CA GLU A 45 -8.63 -4.47 16.49
C GLU A 45 -8.01 -5.19 15.29
N LEU A 46 -7.15 -6.19 15.51
CA LEU A 46 -6.36 -6.84 14.45
C LEU A 46 -6.58 -8.34 14.36
N GLU A 47 -6.84 -9.02 15.50
CA GLU A 47 -6.94 -10.48 15.55
C GLU A 47 -8.15 -10.97 14.76
N GLY A 48 -7.92 -11.94 13.86
CA GLY A 48 -8.96 -12.53 13.02
C GLY A 48 -9.58 -11.58 12.00
N LYS A 49 -9.04 -10.37 11.85
CA LYS A 49 -9.51 -9.39 10.87
C LYS A 49 -8.82 -9.57 9.54
N ARG A 50 -9.50 -9.17 8.47
CA ARG A 50 -9.00 -9.19 7.11
C ARG A 50 -8.78 -7.76 6.63
N GLU A 51 -7.57 -7.49 6.11
CA GLU A 51 -7.20 -6.23 5.46
C GLU A 51 -7.50 -4.98 6.29
N LYS A 52 -7.54 -5.14 7.62
CA LYS A 52 -7.77 -4.04 8.55
C LYS A 52 -6.42 -3.43 8.96
N TYR A 53 -6.38 -2.11 9.05
CA TYR A 53 -5.26 -1.39 9.62
C TYR A 53 -5.64 -0.65 10.90
N LEU A 54 -4.62 -0.37 11.68
CA LEU A 54 -4.67 0.46 12.87
C LEU A 54 -3.50 1.42 12.83
N LEU A 55 -3.77 2.73 12.84
CA LEU A 55 -2.77 3.77 13.08
C LEU A 55 -2.97 4.26 14.51
N GLN A 56 -1.94 4.15 15.33
CA GLN A 56 -2.00 4.59 16.73
C GLN A 56 -0.71 5.24 17.16
N THR A 57 -0.83 6.38 17.84
CA THR A 57 0.32 6.99 18.51
C THR A 57 0.58 6.28 19.83
N VAL A 58 1.82 5.85 20.04
CA VAL A 58 2.24 5.07 21.22
C VAL A 58 3.45 5.73 21.86
N SER A 59 3.38 5.96 23.18
CA SER A 59 4.52 6.43 23.97
C SER A 59 5.37 5.24 24.39
N SER A 60 6.70 5.41 24.32
CA SER A 60 7.71 4.39 24.67
C SER A 60 7.39 3.01 24.08
N PRO A 61 7.22 2.89 22.75
CA PRO A 61 6.84 1.61 22.13
C PRO A 61 7.91 0.53 22.28
N CYS A 62 9.18 0.95 22.31
CA CYS A 62 10.35 0.11 22.53
C CYS A 62 11.52 0.96 23.03
N ASP A 63 12.60 0.33 23.41
CA ASP A 63 13.81 0.99 23.92
C ASP A 63 14.35 2.01 22.92
N GLY A 64 14.73 3.19 23.41
CA GLY A 64 15.27 4.28 22.61
C GLY A 64 14.24 5.09 21.82
N VAL A 65 12.97 4.70 21.81
CA VAL A 65 11.89 5.44 21.12
C VAL A 65 10.95 6.09 22.14
N GLU A 66 10.91 7.40 22.16
CA GLU A 66 10.01 8.16 23.07
C GLU A 66 8.54 8.07 22.60
N LYS A 67 8.30 8.31 21.32
CA LYS A 67 6.98 8.22 20.72
C LYS A 67 7.05 7.66 19.30
N ALA A 68 6.05 6.89 18.93
CA ALA A 68 5.90 6.43 17.56
C ALA A 68 4.46 6.55 17.06
N LEU A 69 4.33 6.75 15.75
CA LEU A 69 3.15 6.32 15.03
C LEU A 69 3.32 4.84 14.70
N VAL A 70 2.45 4.00 15.23
CA VAL A 70 2.41 2.58 14.90
C VAL A 70 1.37 2.36 13.80
N ILE A 71 1.79 1.77 12.70
CA ILE A 71 0.93 1.31 11.60
C ILE A 71 0.90 -0.22 11.67
N ALA A 72 -0.17 -0.76 12.19
CA ALA A 72 -0.34 -2.19 12.36
C ALA A 72 -1.44 -2.72 11.42
N GLY A 73 -1.09 -3.69 10.57
CA GLY A 73 -2.07 -4.39 9.74
C GLY A 73 -2.47 -5.74 10.32
N SER A 74 -3.72 -6.13 10.20
CA SER A 74 -4.17 -7.50 10.51
C SER A 74 -3.44 -8.52 9.62
N ASP A 75 -3.10 -8.12 8.42
CA ASP A 75 -2.34 -8.86 7.41
C ASP A 75 -1.47 -7.90 6.57
N LYS A 76 -0.86 -8.42 5.49
CA LYS A 76 -0.01 -7.65 4.58
C LYS A 76 -0.75 -6.45 3.99
N ARG A 77 -1.96 -6.67 3.44
CA ARG A 77 -2.74 -5.59 2.81
C ARG A 77 -3.21 -4.57 3.83
N GLY A 78 -3.62 -5.00 5.01
CA GLY A 78 -3.93 -4.08 6.10
C GLY A 78 -2.76 -3.13 6.43
N ALA A 79 -1.54 -3.66 6.52
CA ALA A 79 -0.35 -2.81 6.73
C ALA A 79 -0.11 -1.84 5.58
N ILE A 80 -0.25 -2.28 4.33
CA ILE A 80 -0.12 -1.45 3.13
C ILE A 80 -1.18 -0.34 3.12
N TYR A 81 -2.43 -0.65 3.43
CA TYR A 81 -3.50 0.35 3.50
C TYR A 81 -3.24 1.39 4.59
N GLY A 82 -2.70 0.98 5.74
CA GLY A 82 -2.30 1.90 6.78
C GLY A 82 -1.18 2.84 6.35
N ILE A 83 -0.20 2.37 5.58
CA ILE A 83 0.84 3.21 4.98
C ILE A 83 0.23 4.23 4.01
N TYR A 84 -0.65 3.79 3.12
CA TYR A 84 -1.28 4.70 2.15
C TYR A 84 -2.32 5.62 2.78
N GLU A 85 -2.96 5.23 3.89
CA GLU A 85 -3.77 6.15 4.69
C GLU A 85 -2.91 7.31 5.21
N LEU A 86 -1.75 7.01 5.82
CA LEU A 86 -0.82 8.05 6.22
C LEU A 86 -0.41 8.93 5.03
N SER A 87 -0.10 8.32 3.88
CA SER A 87 0.29 9.05 2.68
C SER A 87 -0.79 10.02 2.22
N GLY A 88 -2.05 9.60 2.22
CA GLY A 88 -3.19 10.46 1.90
C GLY A 88 -3.34 11.62 2.88
N GLN A 89 -3.27 11.34 4.19
CA GLN A 89 -3.42 12.32 5.24
C GLN A 89 -2.32 13.40 5.23
N ILE A 90 -1.11 13.05 4.80
CA ILE A 90 -0.01 14.02 4.69
C ILE A 90 0.00 14.77 3.34
N GLY A 91 -0.96 14.54 2.45
CA GLY A 91 -1.16 15.32 1.23
C GLY A 91 -0.69 14.68 -0.07
N VAL A 92 -0.56 13.35 -0.12
CA VAL A 92 -0.27 12.62 -1.36
C VAL A 92 -1.53 11.93 -1.86
N SER A 93 -2.13 12.48 -2.91
CA SER A 93 -3.31 11.90 -3.56
C SER A 93 -3.00 10.52 -4.14
N PRO A 94 -3.94 9.56 -4.14
CA PRO A 94 -3.83 8.32 -4.93
C PRO A 94 -3.56 8.59 -6.41
N TRP A 95 -4.02 9.72 -6.92
CA TRP A 95 -3.94 10.13 -8.31
C TRP A 95 -2.72 10.99 -8.64
N TYR A 96 -1.76 11.14 -7.69
CA TYR A 96 -0.60 12.00 -7.86
C TYR A 96 0.19 11.71 -9.14
N TRP A 97 0.29 10.45 -9.53
CA TRP A 97 1.01 10.01 -10.72
C TRP A 97 0.11 9.92 -11.97
N TRP A 98 -1.10 9.35 -11.83
CA TRP A 98 -1.99 9.08 -12.95
C TRP A 98 -2.70 10.33 -13.50
N ALA A 99 -2.96 11.30 -12.66
CA ALA A 99 -3.69 12.52 -13.01
C ALA A 99 -2.92 13.79 -12.60
N ASP A 100 -1.60 13.68 -12.42
CA ASP A 100 -0.70 14.79 -12.10
C ASP A 100 -1.17 15.64 -10.91
N VAL A 101 -1.88 15.05 -9.95
CA VAL A 101 -2.37 15.75 -8.78
C VAL A 101 -1.19 16.20 -7.93
N PRO A 102 -1.02 17.51 -7.69
CA PRO A 102 0.13 18.02 -6.96
C PRO A 102 0.21 17.49 -5.52
N VAL A 103 1.40 17.14 -5.08
CA VAL A 103 1.64 16.81 -3.69
C VAL A 103 1.65 18.09 -2.85
N HIS A 104 0.85 18.13 -1.80
CA HIS A 104 0.85 19.25 -0.86
C HIS A 104 2.17 19.31 -0.09
N LYS A 105 2.90 20.42 -0.21
CA LYS A 105 4.20 20.62 0.44
C LYS A 105 4.02 21.19 1.84
N HIS A 106 4.67 20.56 2.81
CA HIS A 106 4.71 21.02 4.20
C HIS A 106 6.15 20.97 4.73
N LYS A 107 6.58 21.99 5.42
CA LYS A 107 7.91 22.01 6.08
C LYS A 107 8.03 20.94 7.17
N HIS A 108 6.92 20.68 7.86
CA HIS A 108 6.82 19.70 8.95
C HIS A 108 5.55 18.88 8.82
N ILE A 109 5.63 17.63 9.21
CA ILE A 109 4.49 16.71 9.28
C ILE A 109 4.17 16.49 10.75
N TYR A 110 2.93 16.79 11.15
CA TYR A 110 2.44 16.59 12.51
C TYR A 110 1.36 15.50 12.50
N ILE A 111 1.45 14.62 13.49
CA ILE A 111 0.46 13.56 13.67
C ILE A 111 -0.32 13.84 14.95
N LYS A 112 -1.63 14.04 14.80
CA LYS A 112 -2.51 14.17 15.97
C LYS A 112 -2.54 12.85 16.73
N PRO A 113 -2.29 12.86 18.05
CA PRO A 113 -2.39 11.66 18.87
C PRO A 113 -3.80 11.06 18.78
N GLY A 114 -3.87 9.72 18.67
CA GLY A 114 -5.14 9.03 18.58
C GLY A 114 -5.03 7.61 18.02
N ILE A 115 -6.20 7.04 17.75
CA ILE A 115 -6.39 5.73 17.14
C ILE A 115 -7.25 5.93 15.91
N TYR A 116 -6.79 5.46 14.76
CA TYR A 116 -7.44 5.64 13.45
C TYR A 116 -7.51 4.32 12.70
N THR A 117 -8.66 4.02 12.14
CA THR A 117 -8.94 2.82 11.35
C THR A 117 -10.23 3.00 10.55
N ASP A 118 -10.31 2.42 9.36
CA ASP A 118 -11.57 2.34 8.58
C ASP A 118 -12.38 1.08 8.91
N GLY A 119 -11.81 0.20 9.74
CA GLY A 119 -12.41 -1.09 10.01
C GLY A 119 -12.02 -2.16 8.99
N GLU A 120 -12.75 -3.27 9.02
CA GLU A 120 -12.57 -4.40 8.12
C GLU A 120 -13.41 -4.20 6.85
N PRO A 121 -12.85 -4.39 5.64
CA PRO A 121 -13.61 -4.25 4.41
C PRO A 121 -14.77 -5.25 4.34
N LYS A 122 -15.96 -4.79 3.97
CA LYS A 122 -17.16 -5.63 3.85
C LYS A 122 -17.15 -6.49 2.58
N VAL A 123 -16.52 -6.00 1.52
CA VAL A 123 -16.40 -6.69 0.22
C VAL A 123 -15.02 -7.29 0.12
N GLU A 124 -14.93 -8.56 -0.25
CA GLU A 124 -13.65 -9.29 -0.29
C GLU A 124 -12.75 -8.81 -1.42
N TYR A 125 -13.24 -8.77 -2.65
CA TYR A 125 -12.48 -8.33 -3.81
C TYR A 125 -12.95 -6.95 -4.25
N ARG A 126 -12.02 -6.01 -4.31
CA ARG A 126 -12.26 -4.61 -4.68
C ARG A 126 -11.18 -4.19 -5.64
N GLY A 127 -11.54 -3.84 -6.85
CA GLY A 127 -10.53 -3.55 -7.85
C GLY A 127 -11.09 -2.95 -9.11
N ILE A 128 -10.27 -2.98 -10.12
CA ILE A 128 -10.57 -2.45 -11.44
C ILE A 128 -10.36 -3.51 -12.51
N PHE A 129 -11.10 -3.39 -13.59
CA PHE A 129 -10.79 -3.94 -14.87
C PHE A 129 -10.05 -2.88 -15.68
N ILE A 130 -8.96 -3.26 -16.34
CA ILE A 130 -8.18 -2.34 -17.15
C ILE A 130 -8.23 -2.79 -18.61
N ASN A 131 -8.56 -1.84 -19.51
CA ASN A 131 -8.46 -2.05 -20.96
C ASN A 131 -7.02 -1.79 -21.40
N ASP A 132 -6.12 -2.71 -21.05
CA ASP A 132 -4.71 -2.69 -21.46
C ASP A 132 -4.55 -3.26 -22.87
N GLU A 133 -5.05 -2.53 -23.85
CA GLU A 133 -5.11 -2.91 -25.25
C GLU A 133 -4.76 -1.75 -26.20
N TRP A 134 -4.61 -2.07 -27.48
CA TRP A 134 -4.38 -1.11 -28.53
C TRP A 134 -5.68 -0.56 -29.11
N PRO A 135 -5.66 0.69 -29.66
CA PRO A 135 -4.52 1.56 -29.82
C PRO A 135 -4.23 2.47 -28.62
N CYS A 136 -5.21 2.73 -27.74
CA CYS A 136 -5.12 3.80 -26.74
C CYS A 136 -4.03 3.54 -25.69
N MET A 137 -4.31 2.65 -24.76
CA MET A 137 -3.40 2.39 -23.65
C MET A 137 -2.13 1.70 -24.12
N GLY A 138 -2.21 0.80 -25.10
CA GLY A 138 -1.06 0.10 -25.65
C GLY A 138 -0.01 1.03 -26.25
N ASN A 139 -0.42 2.00 -27.05
CA ASN A 139 0.53 2.98 -27.60
C ASN A 139 1.18 3.83 -26.51
N TRP A 140 0.39 4.27 -25.54
CA TRP A 140 0.90 5.04 -24.42
C TRP A 140 1.85 4.21 -23.52
N ALA A 141 1.47 2.97 -23.18
CA ALA A 141 2.31 2.09 -22.37
C ALA A 141 3.62 1.75 -23.09
N LYS A 142 3.56 1.49 -24.39
CA LYS A 142 4.74 1.24 -25.21
C LYS A 142 5.69 2.42 -25.24
N GLU A 143 5.17 3.64 -25.36
CA GLU A 143 5.99 4.86 -25.34
C GLU A 143 6.66 5.07 -23.97
N LYS A 144 5.92 4.85 -22.88
CA LYS A 144 6.38 5.15 -21.52
C LYS A 144 7.20 4.04 -20.88
N PHE A 145 6.89 2.78 -21.14
CA PHE A 145 7.42 1.60 -20.45
C PHE A 145 7.98 0.53 -21.38
N GLY A 146 7.81 0.70 -22.69
CA GLY A 146 8.19 -0.29 -23.70
C GLY A 146 7.09 -1.30 -24.01
N ASP A 147 6.27 -1.68 -23.03
CA ASP A 147 5.13 -2.58 -23.20
C ASP A 147 4.27 -2.59 -21.91
N PHE A 148 3.23 -3.47 -21.85
CA PHE A 148 2.51 -3.83 -20.64
C PHE A 148 3.33 -4.79 -19.77
N ASN A 149 4.34 -4.28 -19.12
CA ASN A 149 5.29 -5.03 -18.29
C ASN A 149 5.15 -4.70 -16.80
N SER A 150 5.97 -5.31 -15.97
CA SER A 150 5.98 -5.11 -14.52
C SER A 150 6.21 -3.65 -14.11
N THR A 151 6.93 -2.86 -14.92
CA THR A 151 7.12 -1.43 -14.65
C THR A 151 5.81 -0.65 -14.83
N PHE A 152 5.02 -0.98 -15.86
CA PHE A 152 3.68 -0.43 -16.06
C PHE A 152 2.72 -0.86 -14.95
N TYR A 153 2.61 -2.18 -14.71
CA TYR A 153 1.67 -2.71 -13.71
C TYR A 153 1.99 -2.28 -12.29
N LYS A 154 3.25 -1.96 -11.98
CA LYS A 154 3.61 -1.38 -10.68
C LYS A 154 2.81 -0.11 -10.37
N HIS A 155 2.64 0.77 -11.34
CA HIS A 155 1.85 1.99 -11.17
C HIS A 155 0.35 1.70 -11.03
N VAL A 156 -0.16 0.70 -11.77
CA VAL A 156 -1.55 0.27 -11.65
C VAL A 156 -1.82 -0.33 -10.26
N PHE A 157 -0.96 -1.24 -9.81
CA PHE A 157 -1.09 -1.87 -8.49
C PHE A 157 -0.98 -0.86 -7.36
N GLU A 158 -0.08 0.10 -7.50
CA GLU A 158 0.05 1.19 -6.53
C GLU A 158 -1.27 1.98 -6.42
N LEU A 159 -1.87 2.36 -7.53
CA LEU A 159 -3.16 3.05 -7.54
C LEU A 159 -4.25 2.23 -6.87
N VAL A 160 -4.39 0.96 -7.25
CA VAL A 160 -5.38 0.03 -6.66
C VAL A 160 -5.22 -0.02 -5.13
N LEU A 161 -3.99 -0.18 -4.64
CA LEU A 161 -3.71 -0.27 -3.21
C LEU A 161 -3.90 1.06 -2.48
N ARG A 162 -3.57 2.19 -3.09
CA ARG A 162 -3.84 3.52 -2.53
C ARG A 162 -5.34 3.80 -2.39
N LEU A 163 -6.14 3.25 -3.28
CA LEU A 163 -7.62 3.28 -3.23
C LEU A 163 -8.21 2.17 -2.33
N LYS A 164 -7.37 1.43 -1.59
CA LYS A 164 -7.76 0.30 -0.72
C LYS A 164 -8.44 -0.84 -1.49
N GLY A 165 -8.11 -0.97 -2.77
CA GLY A 165 -8.42 -2.13 -3.61
C GLY A 165 -7.39 -3.24 -3.42
N ASN A 166 -7.72 -4.43 -3.91
CA ASN A 166 -6.86 -5.60 -3.81
C ASN A 166 -6.92 -6.51 -5.04
N PHE A 167 -7.64 -6.08 -6.09
CA PHE A 167 -7.96 -6.94 -7.22
C PHE A 167 -7.79 -6.20 -8.56
N MET A 168 -7.32 -6.89 -9.58
CA MET A 168 -7.23 -6.35 -10.93
C MET A 168 -7.53 -7.41 -11.98
N TRP A 169 -8.23 -7.01 -13.05
CA TRP A 169 -8.38 -7.74 -14.29
C TRP A 169 -7.50 -7.12 -15.38
N PRO A 170 -6.46 -7.82 -15.82
CA PRO A 170 -5.55 -7.34 -16.86
C PRO A 170 -5.78 -8.03 -18.19
N ALA A 171 -4.91 -7.69 -19.15
CA ALA A 171 -4.60 -8.45 -20.36
C ALA A 171 -5.80 -8.62 -21.29
N MET A 172 -6.10 -7.52 -21.97
CA MET A 172 -7.02 -7.53 -23.09
C MET A 172 -6.38 -8.17 -24.33
N TRP A 173 -7.06 -8.16 -25.41
CA TRP A 173 -6.66 -8.83 -26.65
C TRP A 173 -5.21 -8.57 -27.07
N GLY A 174 -4.52 -9.63 -27.40
CA GLY A 174 -3.13 -9.58 -27.86
C GLY A 174 -2.10 -9.41 -26.74
N SER A 175 -2.53 -9.53 -25.47
CA SER A 175 -1.66 -9.50 -24.30
C SER A 175 -1.87 -10.73 -23.43
N ALA A 176 -0.79 -11.21 -22.80
CA ALA A 176 -0.79 -12.34 -21.88
C ALA A 176 -0.01 -11.97 -20.61
N PHE A 177 -0.70 -11.56 -19.56
CA PHE A 177 -0.14 -10.96 -18.36
C PHE A 177 1.07 -11.69 -17.76
N TYR A 178 1.03 -13.02 -17.71
CA TYR A 178 2.11 -13.83 -17.12
C TYR A 178 3.23 -14.17 -18.10
N ASP A 179 2.90 -14.30 -19.41
CA ASP A 179 3.84 -14.71 -20.44
C ASP A 179 4.61 -13.52 -21.03
N ASP A 180 3.97 -12.36 -21.17
CA ASP A 180 4.60 -11.14 -21.70
C ASP A 180 5.71 -10.63 -20.78
N ASP A 181 5.51 -10.73 -19.46
CA ASP A 181 6.56 -10.45 -18.46
C ASP A 181 6.33 -11.31 -17.20
N PRO A 182 7.15 -12.35 -16.96
CA PRO A 182 7.06 -13.20 -15.77
C PRO A 182 7.15 -12.43 -14.44
N GLN A 183 7.71 -11.23 -14.44
CA GLN A 183 7.77 -10.36 -13.25
C GLN A 183 6.42 -9.76 -12.89
N ASN A 184 5.44 -9.73 -13.79
CA ASN A 184 4.09 -9.24 -13.52
C ASN A 184 3.44 -10.01 -12.35
N GLY A 185 3.47 -11.35 -12.40
CA GLY A 185 2.92 -12.20 -11.35
C GLY A 185 3.68 -12.07 -10.03
N VAL A 186 5.02 -12.02 -10.08
CA VAL A 186 5.87 -11.81 -8.90
C VAL A 186 5.57 -10.47 -8.24
N LEU A 187 5.42 -9.43 -9.05
CA LEU A 187 5.09 -8.09 -8.57
C LEU A 187 3.70 -8.05 -7.91
N ALA A 188 2.67 -8.61 -8.57
CA ALA A 188 1.32 -8.71 -8.04
C ALA A 188 1.32 -9.41 -6.66
N HIS A 189 1.98 -10.56 -6.56
CA HIS A 189 2.13 -11.30 -5.32
C HIS A 189 2.85 -10.46 -4.25
N THR A 190 3.96 -9.81 -4.61
CA THR A 190 4.77 -9.01 -3.68
C THR A 190 3.99 -7.81 -3.16
N MET A 191 3.26 -7.13 -4.01
CA MET A 191 2.43 -5.98 -3.64
C MET A 191 1.10 -6.39 -2.99
N GLY A 192 0.69 -7.65 -3.11
CA GLY A 192 -0.54 -8.18 -2.49
C GLY A 192 -1.80 -7.93 -3.32
N VAL A 193 -1.66 -7.76 -4.63
CA VAL A 193 -2.79 -7.63 -5.56
C VAL A 193 -3.19 -9.00 -6.06
N VAL A 194 -4.49 -9.31 -6.01
CA VAL A 194 -5.08 -10.52 -6.57
C VAL A 194 -5.37 -10.26 -8.04
N MET A 195 -4.92 -11.18 -8.89
CA MET A 195 -5.13 -11.06 -10.32
C MET A 195 -6.32 -11.91 -10.76
N GLY A 196 -7.21 -11.31 -11.53
CA GLY A 196 -8.18 -12.02 -12.33
C GLY A 196 -7.56 -12.49 -13.65
N THR A 197 -8.33 -13.25 -14.41
CA THR A 197 -7.99 -13.63 -15.78
C THR A 197 -8.52 -12.58 -16.75
N SER A 198 -8.10 -12.67 -18.01
CA SER A 198 -8.64 -11.83 -19.08
C SER A 198 -10.17 -11.95 -19.17
N HIS A 199 -10.82 -10.86 -19.46
CA HIS A 199 -12.27 -10.80 -19.63
C HIS A 199 -12.76 -11.61 -20.83
N HIS A 200 -11.97 -11.77 -21.88
CA HIS A 200 -12.29 -12.58 -23.06
C HIS A 200 -11.71 -14.00 -23.02
N GLU A 201 -10.64 -14.20 -22.25
CA GLU A 201 -9.88 -15.44 -22.20
C GLU A 201 -9.71 -15.89 -20.73
N PRO A 202 -10.80 -16.35 -20.08
CA PRO A 202 -10.77 -16.62 -18.64
C PRO A 202 -9.87 -17.80 -18.26
N MET A 203 -9.36 -18.54 -19.23
CA MET A 203 -8.45 -19.69 -19.04
C MET A 203 -7.00 -19.38 -19.46
N ALA A 204 -6.71 -18.16 -19.88
CA ALA A 204 -5.38 -17.75 -20.30
C ALA A 204 -4.44 -17.47 -19.13
#